data_add43e90855e387504a81c616d2ee89f
#
_entry.id   add43e90855e387504a81c616d2ee89f
#
_cell.length_a   1.000
_cell.length_b   1.000
_cell.length_c   1.000
_cell.angle_alpha   90.00
_cell.angle_beta   90.00
_cell.angle_gamma   90.00
#
_symmetry.space_group_name_H-M   'P 1'
#
loop_
_entity.id
_entity.type
_entity.pdbx_description
1 polymer ?
#
loop_
_entity_poly.entity_id
_entity_poly.type
_entity_poly.pdbx_seq_one_letter_code
_entity_poly.pdbx_strand_id
1 'polypeptide(L)'
;NGCSACAIRGGDSVDTSMGFTPIEGLVMGTRSGDVDPTILDYIGAKEGLSLGEAEALLNKQSGLLGISGLTNDMRELLAEAGEHADRRANLAIEIFCYRARKYIGSYLAAMGGAEGIVFAGGIGENAPEVRARICQGLEWAGLTVDAGRNAAWVPRRASHGRD
;
A
#
# COMPACT_ATOMS: atom_id res chain seq x y z
N ASN A 1 9.74 1.30 2.64
CA ASN A 1 9.40 -0.10 2.39
C ASN A 1 8.09 -0.56 3.04
N GLY A 2 7.69 0.01 4.18
CA GLY A 2 6.44 -0.30 4.85
C GLY A 2 5.27 0.52 4.30
N CYS A 3 4.04 -0.03 4.43
CA CYS A 3 2.80 0.66 4.13
C CYS A 3 1.74 0.22 5.15
N SER A 4 1.03 1.17 5.73
CA SER A 4 -0.05 0.90 6.67
C SER A 4 -1.16 1.92 6.52
N ALA A 5 -2.35 1.56 6.98
CA ALA A 5 -3.50 2.44 7.08
C ALA A 5 -3.99 2.47 8.53
N CYS A 6 -4.60 3.58 8.92
CA CYS A 6 -5.17 3.76 10.25
C CYS A 6 -6.51 4.48 10.12
N ALA A 7 -7.52 3.97 10.80
CA ALA A 7 -8.80 4.62 10.96
C ALA A 7 -8.77 5.50 12.21
N ILE A 8 -9.10 6.78 12.05
CA ILE A 8 -9.06 7.76 13.13
C ILE A 8 -10.44 8.36 13.30
N ARG A 9 -10.97 8.32 14.53
CA ARG A 9 -12.24 8.94 14.90
C ARG A 9 -12.05 9.82 16.11
N GLY A 10 -12.41 11.11 16.01
CA GLY A 10 -12.30 12.06 17.11
C GLY A 10 -10.87 12.29 17.64
N GLY A 11 -9.85 12.01 16.82
CA GLY A 11 -8.43 12.10 17.20
C GLY A 11 -7.81 10.80 17.68
N ASP A 12 -8.61 9.75 17.92
CA ASP A 12 -8.14 8.46 18.40
C ASP A 12 -8.05 7.44 17.24
N SER A 13 -7.00 6.62 17.25
CA SER A 13 -6.89 5.45 16.38
C SER A 13 -7.89 4.38 16.81
N VAL A 14 -8.86 4.08 15.95
CA VAL A 14 -9.90 3.08 16.22
C VAL A 14 -9.66 1.76 15.49
N ASP A 15 -8.80 1.77 14.46
CA ASP A 15 -8.38 0.57 13.74
C ASP A 15 -7.05 0.82 13.00
N THR A 16 -6.33 -0.25 12.72
CA THR A 16 -5.07 -0.21 11.97
C THR A 16 -4.88 -1.47 11.12
N SER A 17 -4.25 -1.33 9.97
CA SER A 17 -3.91 -2.46 9.10
C SER A 17 -2.77 -3.33 9.62
N MET A 18 -2.07 -2.90 10.67
CA MET A 18 -1.01 -3.69 11.29
C MET A 18 -1.61 -4.63 12.33
N GLY A 19 -1.15 -5.87 12.34
CA GLY A 19 -1.53 -6.87 13.33
C GLY A 19 -0.47 -7.08 14.40
N PHE A 20 -0.18 -8.34 14.73
CA PHE A 20 0.87 -8.69 15.70
C PHE A 20 2.25 -8.16 15.27
N THR A 21 2.51 -8.12 13.97
CA THR A 21 3.68 -7.48 13.36
C THR A 21 3.26 -6.56 12.21
N PRO A 22 4.15 -5.66 11.73
CA PRO A 22 3.85 -4.82 10.56
C PRO A 22 3.93 -5.58 9.22
N ILE A 23 3.88 -6.89 9.20
CA ILE A 23 3.76 -7.73 8.00
C ILE A 23 2.31 -7.81 7.54
N GLU A 24 1.37 -7.89 8.49
CA GLU A 24 -0.07 -7.92 8.24
C GLU A 24 -0.55 -6.63 7.57
N GLY A 25 -1.58 -6.72 6.75
CA GLY A 25 -2.26 -5.57 6.18
C GLY A 25 -1.99 -5.35 4.70
N LEU A 26 -1.52 -4.16 4.37
CA LEU A 26 -1.29 -3.73 2.99
C LEU A 26 -0.12 -4.47 2.33
N VAL A 27 -0.18 -4.60 1.02
CA VAL A 27 0.99 -4.97 0.22
C VAL A 27 2.03 -3.86 0.34
N MET A 28 3.29 -4.22 0.56
CA MET A 28 4.38 -3.27 0.80
C MET A 28 5.51 -3.48 -0.23
N GLY A 29 6.62 -2.80 -0.06
CA GLY A 29 7.76 -2.95 -0.98
C GLY A 29 8.25 -4.39 -1.08
N THR A 30 8.50 -5.03 0.06
CA THR A 30 8.99 -6.42 0.13
C THR A 30 8.12 -7.35 0.97
N ARG A 31 7.17 -6.82 1.75
CA ARG A 31 6.27 -7.60 2.61
C ARG A 31 4.97 -7.92 1.88
N SER A 32 4.47 -9.12 2.12
CA SER A 32 3.27 -9.62 1.45
C SER A 32 1.99 -8.85 1.79
N GLY A 33 1.87 -8.32 3.02
CA GLY A 33 0.58 -7.99 3.59
C GLY A 33 -0.21 -9.24 3.94
N ASP A 34 -1.54 -9.14 4.00
CA ASP A 34 -2.42 -10.27 4.32
C ASP A 34 -2.25 -11.42 3.35
N VAL A 35 -2.09 -12.60 3.91
CA VAL A 35 -2.06 -13.87 3.21
C VAL A 35 -2.87 -14.91 3.97
N ASP A 36 -3.31 -15.96 3.29
CA ASP A 36 -3.87 -17.13 3.95
C ASP A 36 -2.75 -17.82 4.74
N PRO A 37 -2.94 -18.10 6.05
CA PRO A 37 -1.92 -18.75 6.87
C PRO A 37 -1.43 -20.08 6.32
N THR A 38 -2.26 -20.81 5.59
CA THR A 38 -1.91 -22.11 4.98
C THR A 38 -0.87 -21.99 3.89
N ILE A 39 -0.65 -20.77 3.37
CA ILE A 39 0.39 -20.54 2.35
C ILE A 39 1.80 -20.85 2.91
N LEU A 40 2.03 -20.65 4.20
CA LEU A 40 3.32 -20.95 4.84
C LEU A 40 3.64 -22.44 4.78
N ASP A 41 2.66 -23.29 5.10
CA ASP A 41 2.81 -24.74 5.02
C ASP A 41 3.00 -25.21 3.58
N TYR A 42 2.19 -24.67 2.66
CA TYR A 42 2.28 -24.99 1.23
C TYR A 42 3.66 -24.63 0.63
N ILE A 43 4.15 -23.42 0.90
CA ILE A 43 5.47 -22.98 0.39
C ILE A 43 6.57 -23.80 1.08
N GLY A 44 6.48 -24.00 2.39
CA GLY A 44 7.44 -24.82 3.14
C GLY A 44 7.58 -26.21 2.55
N ALA A 45 6.46 -26.90 2.32
CA ALA A 45 6.45 -28.24 1.75
C ALA A 45 6.96 -28.29 0.31
N LYS A 46 6.57 -27.31 -0.51
CA LYS A 46 6.91 -27.27 -1.94
C LYS A 46 8.37 -26.91 -2.20
N GLU A 47 8.90 -25.94 -1.47
CA GLU A 47 10.25 -25.40 -1.68
C GLU A 47 11.27 -25.98 -0.67
N GLY A 48 10.83 -26.84 0.25
CA GLY A 48 11.70 -27.43 1.27
C GLY A 48 12.17 -26.43 2.32
N LEU A 49 11.36 -25.38 2.59
CA LEU A 49 11.70 -24.31 3.53
C LEU A 49 11.21 -24.62 4.93
N SER A 50 11.99 -24.25 5.92
CA SER A 50 11.53 -24.18 7.32
C SER A 50 10.50 -23.03 7.47
N LEU A 51 9.72 -23.05 8.54
CA LEU A 51 8.76 -21.98 8.84
C LEU A 51 9.41 -20.60 8.89
N GLY A 52 10.62 -20.49 9.49
CA GLY A 52 11.34 -19.22 9.55
C GLY A 52 11.82 -18.73 8.18
N GLU A 53 12.19 -19.63 7.26
CA GLU A 53 12.56 -19.27 5.90
C GLU A 53 11.33 -18.84 5.07
N ALA A 54 10.19 -19.53 5.25
CA ALA A 54 8.93 -19.14 4.61
C ALA A 54 8.44 -17.76 5.11
N GLU A 55 8.54 -17.49 6.42
CA GLU A 55 8.28 -16.17 7.00
C GLU A 55 9.21 -15.10 6.41
N ALA A 56 10.51 -15.39 6.32
CA ALA A 56 11.49 -14.46 5.75
C ALA A 56 11.18 -14.14 4.27
N LEU A 57 10.68 -15.12 3.51
CA LEU A 57 10.23 -14.92 2.12
C LEU A 57 9.05 -13.94 2.06
N LEU A 58 8.05 -14.11 2.93
CA LEU A 58 6.90 -13.21 3.00
C LEU A 58 7.29 -11.79 3.46
N ASN A 59 8.34 -11.66 4.25
CA ASN A 59 8.80 -10.38 4.79
C ASN A 59 9.76 -9.62 3.86
N LYS A 60 10.63 -10.33 3.11
CA LYS A 60 11.77 -9.72 2.41
C LYS A 60 11.73 -9.88 0.90
N GLN A 61 10.95 -10.83 0.36
CA GLN A 61 10.98 -11.19 -1.06
C GLN A 61 9.58 -11.24 -1.70
N SER A 62 8.59 -10.68 -1.01
CA SER A 62 7.20 -10.58 -1.46
C SER A 62 6.84 -9.15 -1.87
N GLY A 63 5.61 -8.76 -1.74
CA GLY A 63 5.13 -7.41 -2.01
C GLY A 63 5.38 -6.96 -3.45
N LEU A 64 5.66 -5.68 -3.63
CA LEU A 64 5.94 -5.10 -4.96
C LEU A 64 7.11 -5.82 -5.64
N LEU A 65 8.18 -6.11 -4.89
CA LEU A 65 9.34 -6.85 -5.40
C LEU A 65 8.95 -8.23 -5.92
N GLY A 66 8.22 -9.02 -5.12
CA GLY A 66 7.84 -10.38 -5.49
C GLY A 66 6.86 -10.43 -6.66
N ILE A 67 5.91 -9.50 -6.72
CA ILE A 67 4.91 -9.43 -7.81
C ILE A 67 5.56 -8.96 -9.11
N SER A 68 6.34 -7.89 -9.07
CA SER A 68 7.00 -7.35 -10.27
C SER A 68 8.17 -8.23 -10.72
N GLY A 69 8.93 -8.79 -9.77
CA GLY A 69 10.21 -9.43 -10.03
C GLY A 69 11.30 -8.47 -10.48
N LEU A 70 11.08 -7.17 -10.29
CA LEU A 70 11.98 -6.10 -10.74
C LEU A 70 12.54 -5.32 -9.55
N THR A 71 11.66 -4.62 -8.83
CA THR A 71 12.05 -3.69 -7.77
C THR A 71 10.95 -3.55 -6.74
N ASN A 72 11.31 -3.07 -5.55
CA ASN A 72 10.37 -2.64 -4.51
C ASN A 72 10.12 -1.13 -4.50
N ASP A 73 10.73 -0.38 -5.42
CA ASP A 73 10.56 1.07 -5.53
C ASP A 73 9.40 1.41 -6.46
N MET A 74 8.38 2.06 -5.91
CA MET A 74 7.18 2.46 -6.67
C MET A 74 7.51 3.41 -7.83
N ARG A 75 8.55 4.24 -7.72
CA ARG A 75 8.95 5.18 -8.77
C ARG A 75 9.47 4.44 -9.99
N GLU A 76 10.32 3.42 -9.76
CA GLU A 76 10.85 2.57 -10.82
C GLU A 76 9.72 1.75 -11.45
N LEU A 77 8.79 1.21 -10.64
CA LEU A 77 7.63 0.49 -11.16
C LEU A 77 6.73 1.36 -12.05
N LEU A 78 6.50 2.62 -11.65
CA LEU A 78 5.71 3.57 -12.45
C LEU A 78 6.42 3.90 -13.77
N ALA A 79 7.74 4.05 -13.76
CA ALA A 79 8.54 4.26 -14.98
C ALA A 79 8.47 3.04 -15.91
N GLU A 80 8.71 1.83 -15.39
CA GLU A 80 8.64 0.58 -16.18
C GLU A 80 7.24 0.35 -16.76
N ALA A 81 6.21 0.64 -15.99
CA ALA A 81 4.83 0.52 -16.45
C ALA A 81 4.48 1.55 -17.54
N GLY A 82 4.96 2.79 -17.42
CA GLY A 82 4.67 3.89 -18.35
C GLY A 82 5.54 3.84 -19.64
N GLU A 83 6.84 3.65 -19.48
CA GLU A 83 7.80 3.72 -20.59
C GLU A 83 7.91 2.41 -21.38
N HIS A 84 7.85 1.27 -20.66
CA HIS A 84 8.06 -0.06 -21.26
C HIS A 84 6.78 -0.91 -21.31
N ALA A 85 5.65 -0.41 -20.80
CA ALA A 85 4.38 -1.13 -20.70
C ALA A 85 4.53 -2.51 -19.99
N ASP A 86 5.44 -2.58 -19.01
CA ASP A 86 5.71 -3.83 -18.30
C ASP A 86 4.48 -4.30 -17.53
N ARG A 87 4.02 -5.52 -17.86
CA ARG A 87 2.80 -6.10 -17.31
C ARG A 87 2.92 -6.41 -15.82
N ARG A 88 4.10 -6.85 -15.35
CA ARG A 88 4.31 -7.21 -13.95
C ARG A 88 4.44 -5.97 -13.08
N ALA A 89 5.08 -4.91 -13.58
CA ALA A 89 5.11 -3.61 -12.92
C ALA A 89 3.70 -3.05 -12.77
N ASN A 90 2.91 -3.04 -13.86
CA ASN A 90 1.50 -2.63 -13.80
C ASN A 90 0.69 -3.44 -12.79
N LEU A 91 0.82 -4.78 -12.81
CA LEU A 91 0.11 -5.66 -11.88
C LEU A 91 0.49 -5.37 -10.42
N ALA A 92 1.77 -5.13 -10.15
CA ALA A 92 2.24 -4.79 -8.79
C ALA A 92 1.60 -3.48 -8.30
N ILE A 93 1.56 -2.44 -9.15
CA ILE A 93 0.91 -1.16 -8.84
C ILE A 93 -0.59 -1.35 -8.62
N GLU A 94 -1.26 -2.12 -9.48
CA GLU A 94 -2.70 -2.39 -9.36
C GLU A 94 -3.03 -3.11 -8.06
N ILE A 95 -2.29 -4.15 -7.69
CA ILE A 95 -2.50 -4.89 -6.45
C ILE A 95 -2.27 -3.97 -5.24
N PHE A 96 -1.22 -3.16 -5.25
CA PHE A 96 -0.95 -2.18 -4.19
C PHE A 96 -2.13 -1.22 -4.00
N CYS A 97 -2.59 -0.59 -5.09
CA CYS A 97 -3.70 0.36 -5.04
C CYS A 97 -5.02 -0.32 -4.64
N TYR A 98 -5.29 -1.52 -5.16
CA TYR A 98 -6.48 -2.29 -4.85
C TYR A 98 -6.54 -2.68 -3.36
N ARG A 99 -5.44 -3.16 -2.80
CA ARG A 99 -5.36 -3.52 -1.38
C ARG A 99 -5.56 -2.29 -0.48
N ALA A 100 -4.93 -1.16 -0.80
CA ALA A 100 -5.13 0.08 -0.08
C ALA A 100 -6.60 0.53 -0.12
N ARG A 101 -7.24 0.48 -1.30
CA ARG A 101 -8.67 0.79 -1.45
C ARG A 101 -9.56 -0.11 -0.60
N LYS A 102 -9.27 -1.41 -0.53
CA LYS A 102 -10.04 -2.35 0.31
C LYS A 102 -9.96 -1.97 1.79
N TYR A 103 -8.79 -1.61 2.30
CA TYR A 103 -8.64 -1.15 3.68
C TYR A 103 -9.38 0.16 3.94
N ILE A 104 -9.29 1.12 3.03
CA ILE A 104 -10.08 2.35 3.12
C ILE A 104 -11.57 2.03 3.15
N GLY A 105 -12.05 1.17 2.27
CA GLY A 105 -13.45 0.74 2.23
C GLY A 105 -13.91 0.07 3.52
N SER A 106 -13.10 -0.82 4.10
CA SER A 106 -13.40 -1.46 5.39
C SER A 106 -13.48 -0.45 6.53
N TYR A 107 -12.58 0.53 6.55
CA TYR A 107 -12.58 1.58 7.58
C TYR A 107 -13.74 2.57 7.42
N LEU A 108 -14.11 2.92 6.19
CA LEU A 108 -15.31 3.70 5.94
C LEU A 108 -16.57 2.97 6.47
N ALA A 109 -16.65 1.66 6.27
CA ALA A 109 -17.74 0.85 6.80
C ALA A 109 -17.71 0.80 8.35
N ALA A 110 -16.54 0.54 8.94
CA ALA A 110 -16.37 0.43 10.38
C ALA A 110 -16.64 1.76 11.12
N MET A 111 -16.28 2.89 10.50
CA MET A 111 -16.52 4.23 11.06
C MET A 111 -17.90 4.81 10.73
N GLY A 112 -18.61 4.26 9.75
CA GLY A 112 -19.85 4.85 9.23
C GLY A 112 -19.60 6.05 8.31
N GLY A 113 -18.41 6.13 7.70
CA GLY A 113 -17.93 7.21 6.85
C GLY A 113 -16.67 7.88 7.39
N ALA A 114 -16.15 8.85 6.65
CA ALA A 114 -15.03 9.70 7.07
C ALA A 114 -15.09 11.04 6.34
N GLU A 115 -14.56 12.09 6.95
CA GLU A 115 -14.48 13.44 6.38
C GLU A 115 -13.32 13.58 5.39
N GLY A 116 -12.35 12.67 5.41
CA GLY A 116 -11.19 12.74 4.54
C GLY A 116 -10.27 11.55 4.60
N ILE A 117 -9.42 11.44 3.60
CA ILE A 117 -8.32 10.48 3.52
C ILE A 117 -7.02 11.24 3.44
N VAL A 118 -6.09 10.95 4.35
CA VAL A 118 -4.77 11.57 4.39
C VAL A 118 -3.75 10.60 3.82
N PHE A 119 -3.03 11.02 2.79
CA PHE A 119 -1.91 10.29 2.22
C PHE A 119 -0.60 10.83 2.80
N ALA A 120 0.25 9.94 3.29
CA ALA A 120 1.54 10.27 3.89
C ALA A 120 2.63 9.30 3.42
N GLY A 121 3.87 9.61 3.79
CA GLY A 121 5.04 8.84 3.40
C GLY A 121 5.43 9.04 1.93
N GLY A 122 6.55 8.43 1.52
CA GLY A 122 7.15 8.69 0.21
C GLY A 122 6.19 8.49 -0.97
N ILE A 123 5.47 7.38 -1.00
CA ILE A 123 4.51 7.08 -2.08
C ILE A 123 3.28 8.01 -1.97
N GLY A 124 2.69 8.08 -0.78
CA GLY A 124 1.47 8.86 -0.58
C GLY A 124 1.65 10.35 -0.89
N GLU A 125 2.81 10.89 -0.57
CA GLU A 125 3.13 12.29 -0.81
C GLU A 125 3.55 12.58 -2.26
N ASN A 126 4.32 11.71 -2.90
CA ASN A 126 5.01 12.03 -4.15
C ASN A 126 4.46 11.31 -5.39
N ALA A 127 3.47 10.40 -5.24
CA ALA A 127 2.91 9.65 -6.35
C ALA A 127 1.42 10.00 -6.58
N PRO A 128 1.11 11.10 -7.30
CA PRO A 128 -0.27 11.51 -7.58
C PRO A 128 -1.07 10.45 -8.34
N GLU A 129 -0.42 9.71 -9.21
CA GLU A 129 -1.04 8.60 -9.93
C GLU A 129 -1.50 7.49 -8.99
N VAL A 130 -0.69 7.11 -7.99
CA VAL A 130 -1.05 6.10 -7.00
C VAL A 130 -2.22 6.57 -6.15
N ARG A 131 -2.22 7.83 -5.68
CA ARG A 131 -3.36 8.40 -4.95
C ARG A 131 -4.66 8.35 -5.77
N ALA A 132 -4.58 8.74 -7.05
CA ALA A 132 -5.74 8.68 -7.94
C ALA A 132 -6.24 7.25 -8.13
N ARG A 133 -5.35 6.29 -8.38
CA ARG A 133 -5.71 4.87 -8.54
C ARG A 133 -6.29 4.27 -7.25
N ILE A 134 -5.80 4.65 -6.07
CA ILE A 134 -6.35 4.20 -4.79
C ILE A 134 -7.78 4.70 -4.60
N CYS A 135 -8.03 5.97 -4.93
CA CYS A 135 -9.33 6.62 -4.72
C CYS A 135 -10.37 6.29 -5.80
N GLN A 136 -9.95 5.75 -6.94
CA GLN A 136 -10.85 5.38 -8.03
C GLN A 136 -11.90 4.36 -7.56
N GLY A 137 -13.19 4.65 -7.81
CA GLY A 137 -14.30 3.79 -7.41
C GLY A 137 -14.73 3.98 -5.94
N LEU A 138 -14.32 5.08 -5.28
CA LEU A 138 -14.80 5.47 -3.96
C LEU A 138 -15.80 6.64 -4.02
N GLU A 139 -16.29 7.00 -5.20
CA GLU A 139 -17.25 8.10 -5.42
C GLU A 139 -18.57 7.85 -4.67
N TRP A 140 -18.97 6.60 -4.50
CA TRP A 140 -20.13 6.20 -3.72
C TRP A 140 -20.04 6.62 -2.23
N ALA A 141 -18.82 6.78 -1.72
CA ALA A 141 -18.54 7.26 -0.36
C ALA A 141 -18.34 8.79 -0.31
N GLY A 142 -18.63 9.50 -1.40
CA GLY A 142 -18.48 10.95 -1.50
C GLY A 142 -17.05 11.42 -1.78
N LEU A 143 -16.12 10.50 -2.06
CA LEU A 143 -14.73 10.84 -2.36
C LEU A 143 -14.55 11.11 -3.85
N THR A 144 -14.18 12.35 -4.20
CA THR A 144 -13.82 12.73 -5.57
C THR A 144 -12.44 13.37 -5.57
N VAL A 145 -11.54 12.85 -6.41
CA VAL A 145 -10.18 13.39 -6.56
C VAL A 145 -10.18 14.44 -7.68
N ASP A 146 -9.84 15.66 -7.34
CA ASP A 146 -9.52 16.70 -8.32
C ASP A 146 -8.15 16.41 -8.94
N ALA A 147 -8.14 16.05 -10.22
CA ALA A 147 -6.91 15.63 -10.92
C ALA A 147 -5.86 16.74 -10.97
N GLY A 148 -6.29 18.01 -11.18
CA GLY A 148 -5.38 19.15 -11.24
C GLY A 148 -4.72 19.43 -9.90
N ARG A 149 -5.49 19.48 -8.83
CA ARG A 149 -4.98 19.68 -7.47
C ARG A 149 -4.11 18.52 -7.01
N ASN A 150 -4.50 17.28 -7.35
CA ASN A 150 -3.73 16.09 -7.02
C ASN A 150 -2.36 16.10 -7.71
N ALA A 151 -2.29 16.48 -8.98
CA ALA A 151 -1.04 16.57 -9.73
C ALA A 151 -0.16 17.74 -9.28
N ALA A 152 -0.78 18.89 -8.95
CA ALA A 152 -0.07 20.10 -8.56
C ALA A 152 0.41 20.11 -7.10
N TRP A 153 -0.01 19.13 -6.30
CA TRP A 153 0.35 19.10 -4.89
C TRP A 153 1.85 18.78 -4.70
N VAL A 154 2.53 19.66 -3.97
CA VAL A 154 3.96 19.52 -3.61
C VAL A 154 4.05 19.43 -2.09
N PRO A 155 4.75 18.42 -1.53
CA PRO A 155 4.98 18.32 -0.11
C PRO A 155 5.63 19.59 0.43
N ARG A 156 5.03 20.22 1.43
CA ARG A 156 5.72 21.29 2.17
C ARG A 156 6.83 20.64 2.97
N ARG A 157 8.09 20.92 2.63
CA ARG A 157 9.20 20.59 3.51
C ARG A 157 8.97 21.33 4.82
N ALA A 158 8.85 20.59 5.93
CA ALA A 158 8.88 21.22 7.24
C ALA A 158 10.19 22.02 7.33
N SER A 159 10.08 23.33 7.47
CA SER A 159 11.23 24.14 7.83
C SER A 159 11.64 23.67 9.23
N HIS A 160 12.71 22.92 9.35
CA HIS A 160 13.36 22.69 10.61
C HIS A 160 13.89 24.05 11.05
N GLY A 161 13.09 24.80 11.78
CA GLY A 161 13.56 25.92 12.56
C GLY A 161 14.60 25.37 13.53
N ARG A 162 15.84 25.66 13.28
CA ARG A 162 16.88 25.61 14.31
C ARG A 162 16.71 26.91 15.10
N ASP A 163 16.08 26.82 16.23
CA ASP A 163 16.22 27.78 17.32
C ASP A 163 17.13 27.15 18.38
#